data_105aa5c3de2bdbcb94771d64f6a22b57
#
_entry.id   105aa5c3de2bdbcb94771d64f6a22b57
#
_cell.length_a   1.000
_cell.length_b   1.000
_cell.length_c   1.000
_cell.angle_alpha   90.00
_cell.angle_beta   90.00
_cell.angle_gamma   90.00
#
_symmetry.space_group_name_H-M   'P 1'
#
loop_
_entity.id
_entity.type
_entity.pdbx_description
1 polymer ?
#
loop_
_entity_poly.entity_id
_entity_poly.type
_entity_poly.pdbx_seq_one_letter_code
_entity_poly.pdbx_strand_id
1 'polypeptide(L)'
;MATAPEATNRWLRTGTWARRGKQIMALVLVLVVGLVSAGCDPTRFARASADVPRLVLSTLSDPKTFNPILSQESPNIFGFTFEGLTTTDGVTGDVVPALAESWEISEDGRQLVFTLREGLRWSDGEPLTVDDVVFTYDTLFNPAIPTNSRDGFRIGTQGLLPEVSRVDDRRVQFSLPEPFAPMLRNTSLEIIPAHILQSAVENPDAQGNPIFLSTWGTDTPPRQIVGNGPFRLAQYVPGERVIFERNPYYWQQDEQGNPQPYLEQVVWQIVGSTDTSFFQFRSGGLDMDSVQPDFFSLLKREEERGDFTVYNGGPGMGTNFFAFNLNRASRNGRPLVNPVRSAWFNNVAFRQAISYGIDRETMVNNIFQGLGQPQTSPISVPSPFFAPPEMGIRTYDYNPERARELLLGAGFEYNSAGQLLDAEGNRVRFTLITNAGNRIRESIGSQIRNDLSQLGIQVDFQPLAFNALVDRLTDSLEWEAMVLGLTGGTEPNGGANVWLLDGALHAFNQNAGPGQDPLEGWEAADWERRIADLYIEAAQEIDEDRRFELYKETQQLTQEYLPFTYLINNLSLTAVRNRVQNVQYTALGGALWNIHELTVE
;
A
#
# COMPACT_ATOMS: atom_id res chain seq x y z
N MET A 1 -68.43 -25.97 -42.85
CA MET A 1 -69.78 -26.20 -42.30
C MET A 1 -69.81 -25.58 -40.93
N ALA A 2 -70.47 -24.50 -40.88
CA ALA A 2 -71.66 -24.14 -40.16
C ALA A 2 -71.32 -23.86 -38.67
N THR A 3 -71.66 -22.82 -37.98
CA THR A 3 -72.47 -21.58 -38.18
C THR A 3 -72.34 -20.80 -36.86
N ALA A 4 -72.20 -19.52 -36.94
CA ALA A 4 -72.46 -18.63 -35.80
C ALA A 4 -73.98 -18.55 -35.51
N PRO A 5 -74.44 -18.01 -34.37
CA PRO A 5 -75.07 -16.71 -34.43
C PRO A 5 -74.76 -15.73 -33.25
N GLU A 6 -74.62 -14.52 -33.62
CA GLU A 6 -75.31 -13.26 -33.34
C GLU A 6 -75.80 -12.97 -31.90
N ALA A 7 -75.25 -11.90 -31.44
CA ALA A 7 -75.75 -10.65 -30.83
C ALA A 7 -77.08 -10.59 -30.05
N THR A 8 -76.99 -9.92 -28.88
CA THR A 8 -77.91 -8.83 -28.54
C THR A 8 -77.29 -7.87 -27.48
N ASN A 9 -77.34 -6.60 -27.83
CA ASN A 9 -77.07 -5.43 -26.99
C ASN A 9 -77.97 -5.33 -25.76
N ARG A 10 -77.45 -4.96 -24.62
CA ARG A 10 -78.19 -4.18 -23.62
C ARG A 10 -77.27 -3.17 -22.92
N TRP A 11 -77.44 -1.95 -23.29
CA TRP A 11 -77.05 -0.76 -22.53
C TRP A 11 -77.82 -0.68 -21.23
N LEU A 12 -77.17 -0.35 -20.10
CA LEU A 12 -77.58 0.72 -19.20
C LEU A 12 -76.77 0.81 -17.92
N ARG A 13 -76.19 2.01 -17.69
CA ARG A 13 -75.96 2.70 -16.41
C ARG A 13 -74.94 2.10 -15.40
N THR A 14 -73.75 2.58 -15.44
CA THR A 14 -72.88 2.74 -14.23
C THR A 14 -71.98 3.95 -14.37
N GLY A 15 -72.54 5.15 -14.26
CA GLY A 15 -71.83 6.42 -14.40
C GLY A 15 -71.37 7.10 -13.09
N THR A 16 -71.59 6.50 -11.93
CA THR A 16 -71.38 7.18 -10.63
C THR A 16 -70.29 6.58 -9.76
N TRP A 17 -69.86 5.34 -9.95
CA TRP A 17 -68.81 4.68 -9.13
C TRP A 17 -67.40 5.00 -9.61
N ALA A 18 -67.18 5.22 -10.89
CA ALA A 18 -65.90 5.52 -11.46
C ALA A 18 -65.34 6.94 -11.09
N ARG A 19 -66.24 7.89 -10.80
CA ARG A 19 -65.80 9.25 -10.35
C ARG A 19 -65.40 9.28 -8.87
N ARG A 20 -66.08 8.49 -7.99
CA ARG A 20 -65.68 8.42 -6.57
C ARG A 20 -64.38 7.63 -6.37
N GLY A 21 -64.13 6.57 -7.14
CA GLY A 21 -62.86 5.83 -7.09
C GLY A 21 -61.65 6.66 -7.49
N LYS A 22 -61.80 7.50 -8.53
CA LYS A 22 -60.70 8.42 -8.96
C LYS A 22 -60.42 9.54 -7.95
N GLN A 23 -61.47 10.04 -7.25
CA GLN A 23 -61.30 11.07 -6.22
C GLN A 23 -60.65 10.50 -4.94
N ILE A 24 -61.02 9.27 -4.53
CA ILE A 24 -60.38 8.58 -3.40
C ILE A 24 -58.91 8.23 -3.72
N MET A 25 -58.62 7.75 -4.93
CA MET A 25 -57.25 7.44 -5.36
C MET A 25 -56.39 8.68 -5.48
N ALA A 26 -56.92 9.82 -5.93
CA ALA A 26 -56.23 11.09 -5.95
C ALA A 26 -55.98 11.64 -4.54
N LEU A 27 -56.91 11.46 -3.59
CA LEU A 27 -56.71 11.85 -2.19
C LEU A 27 -55.67 10.98 -1.46
N VAL A 28 -55.68 9.67 -1.73
CA VAL A 28 -54.67 8.74 -1.19
C VAL A 28 -53.29 9.05 -1.79
N LEU A 29 -53.20 9.37 -3.09
CA LEU A 29 -51.93 9.75 -3.72
C LEU A 29 -51.36 11.09 -3.17
N VAL A 30 -52.23 12.07 -2.92
CA VAL A 30 -51.85 13.35 -2.30
C VAL A 30 -51.44 13.15 -0.84
N LEU A 31 -52.07 12.24 -0.10
CA LEU A 31 -51.70 11.88 1.28
C LEU A 31 -50.36 11.12 1.34
N VAL A 32 -50.11 10.21 0.40
CA VAL A 32 -48.83 9.46 0.30
C VAL A 32 -47.70 10.40 -0.12
N VAL A 33 -47.92 11.30 -1.08
CA VAL A 33 -46.93 12.32 -1.48
C VAL A 33 -46.70 13.35 -0.35
N GLY A 34 -47.73 13.69 0.42
CA GLY A 34 -47.60 14.56 1.60
C GLY A 34 -46.88 13.91 2.77
N LEU A 35 -47.01 12.60 2.97
CA LEU A 35 -46.28 11.83 4.00
C LEU A 35 -44.81 11.56 3.59
N VAL A 36 -44.53 11.38 2.32
CA VAL A 36 -43.16 11.23 1.81
C VAL A 36 -42.40 12.56 1.83
N SER A 37 -43.10 13.71 1.63
CA SER A 37 -42.50 15.02 1.72
C SER A 37 -42.32 15.55 3.15
N ALA A 38 -43.00 14.98 4.13
CA ALA A 38 -42.86 15.37 5.55
C ALA A 38 -41.80 14.54 6.32
N GLY A 39 -41.27 13.47 5.70
CA GLY A 39 -40.38 12.50 6.35
C GLY A 39 -38.88 12.61 6.02
N CYS A 40 -38.51 13.39 5.01
CA CYS A 40 -37.08 13.56 4.67
C CYS A 40 -36.79 15.06 4.53
N ASP A 41 -36.37 15.66 5.63
CA ASP A 41 -35.64 16.92 5.61
C ASP A 41 -34.13 16.55 5.51
N PRO A 42 -33.55 16.54 4.29
CA PRO A 42 -32.12 16.21 4.13
C PRO A 42 -31.21 17.25 4.85
N THR A 43 -31.77 18.40 5.24
CA THR A 43 -31.04 19.44 5.96
C THR A 43 -30.91 19.11 7.46
N ARG A 44 -31.74 18.23 8.04
CA ARG A 44 -31.59 17.78 9.44
C ARG A 44 -30.45 16.77 9.61
N PHE A 45 -30.18 15.93 8.61
CA PHE A 45 -29.01 15.03 8.63
C PHE A 45 -27.71 15.77 8.26
N ALA A 46 -27.78 16.81 7.43
CA ALA A 46 -26.62 17.64 7.07
C ALA A 46 -26.22 18.60 8.21
N ARG A 47 -27.16 19.07 9.04
CA ARG A 47 -26.86 20.00 10.14
C ARG A 47 -26.30 19.36 11.40
N ALA A 48 -26.50 18.07 11.63
CA ALA A 48 -25.96 17.37 12.80
C ALA A 48 -24.47 16.95 12.65
N SER A 49 -23.89 17.07 11.42
CA SER A 49 -22.49 16.74 11.17
C SER A 49 -21.62 17.96 10.78
N ALA A 50 -22.17 19.19 10.84
CA ALA A 50 -21.53 20.37 10.27
C ALA A 50 -20.59 21.13 11.23
N ASP A 51 -20.55 20.75 12.51
CA ASP A 51 -19.79 21.49 13.54
C ASP A 51 -18.66 20.68 14.22
N VAL A 52 -18.34 19.50 13.74
CA VAL A 52 -17.24 18.71 14.32
C VAL A 52 -15.99 18.92 13.48
N PRO A 53 -14.85 19.35 14.06
CA PRO A 53 -13.57 19.45 13.35
C PRO A 53 -13.20 18.09 12.75
N ARG A 54 -13.38 17.97 11.44
CA ARG A 54 -13.15 16.72 10.73
C ARG A 54 -12.31 16.92 9.47
N LEU A 55 -11.49 15.92 9.20
CA LEU A 55 -10.70 15.80 7.98
C LEU A 55 -11.32 14.72 7.07
N VAL A 56 -11.56 15.05 5.81
CA VAL A 56 -12.12 14.13 4.81
C VAL A 56 -11.08 13.80 3.75
N LEU A 57 -10.74 12.53 3.65
CA LEU A 57 -9.74 11.98 2.74
C LEU A 57 -10.38 10.93 1.82
N SER A 58 -9.64 10.44 0.83
CA SER A 58 -10.05 9.31 0.00
C SER A 58 -9.04 8.18 0.01
N THR A 59 -9.53 6.97 -0.30
CA THR A 59 -8.72 5.79 -0.60
C THR A 59 -9.33 5.02 -1.78
N LEU A 60 -8.50 4.28 -2.54
CA LEU A 60 -8.94 3.54 -3.74
C LEU A 60 -9.47 2.13 -3.44
N SER A 61 -9.28 1.64 -2.22
CA SER A 61 -9.67 0.28 -1.84
C SER A 61 -10.11 0.19 -0.39
N ASP A 62 -10.91 -0.82 -0.11
CA ASP A 62 -11.21 -1.24 1.26
C ASP A 62 -9.95 -1.77 1.96
N PRO A 63 -9.81 -1.58 3.29
CA PRO A 63 -8.80 -2.32 4.06
C PRO A 63 -9.08 -3.83 3.98
N LYS A 64 -8.05 -4.66 3.90
CA LYS A 64 -8.17 -6.12 3.94
C LYS A 64 -8.28 -6.68 5.35
N THR A 65 -7.69 -5.99 6.31
CA THR A 65 -7.69 -6.36 7.72
C THR A 65 -7.57 -5.13 8.60
N PHE A 66 -8.00 -5.25 9.85
CA PHE A 66 -7.76 -4.27 10.91
C PHE A 66 -6.65 -4.73 11.88
N ASN A 67 -5.96 -5.84 11.55
CA ASN A 67 -4.85 -6.38 12.32
C ASN A 67 -3.52 -5.88 11.74
N PRO A 68 -2.75 -5.03 12.47
CA PRO A 68 -1.52 -4.45 11.93
C PRO A 68 -0.42 -5.50 11.68
N ILE A 69 -0.38 -6.57 12.48
CA ILE A 69 0.64 -7.62 12.32
C ILE A 69 0.40 -8.45 11.05
N LEU A 70 -0.85 -8.61 10.62
CA LEU A 70 -1.22 -9.44 9.47
C LEU A 70 -1.33 -8.66 8.16
N SER A 71 -1.30 -7.33 8.21
CA SER A 71 -1.45 -6.49 7.02
C SER A 71 -0.23 -6.58 6.11
N GLN A 72 -0.49 -6.67 4.81
CA GLN A 72 0.53 -6.77 3.76
C GLN A 72 0.38 -5.67 2.69
N GLU A 73 -0.58 -4.79 2.83
CA GLU A 73 -0.89 -3.75 1.85
C GLU A 73 -0.91 -2.34 2.43
N SER A 74 -0.78 -1.37 1.51
CA SER A 74 -0.96 0.06 1.76
C SER A 74 -1.88 0.63 0.65
N PRO A 75 -2.81 1.54 0.96
CA PRO A 75 -2.97 2.20 2.27
C PRO A 75 -3.66 1.31 3.31
N ASN A 76 -3.33 1.54 4.58
CA ASN A 76 -3.95 0.89 5.73
C ASN A 76 -4.35 1.92 6.79
N ILE A 77 -5.09 1.48 7.82
CA ILE A 77 -5.62 2.38 8.85
C ILE A 77 -4.64 2.67 10.01
N PHE A 78 -3.49 2.00 10.05
CA PHE A 78 -2.70 1.87 11.28
C PHE A 78 -2.04 3.18 11.69
N GLY A 79 -1.60 4.02 10.74
CA GLY A 79 -1.06 5.35 11.05
C GLY A 79 -2.03 6.29 11.78
N PHE A 80 -3.32 5.96 11.86
CA PHE A 80 -4.29 6.69 12.67
C PHE A 80 -4.57 6.02 14.01
N THR A 81 -4.43 4.70 14.08
CA THR A 81 -4.97 3.90 15.19
C THR A 81 -3.91 3.29 16.08
N PHE A 82 -2.66 3.23 15.65
CA PHE A 82 -1.56 2.64 16.41
C PHE A 82 -0.29 3.49 16.34
N GLU A 83 0.57 3.33 17.34
CA GLU A 83 1.93 3.86 17.41
C GLU A 83 2.90 2.80 17.91
N GLY A 84 4.20 2.97 17.58
CA GLY A 84 5.31 2.19 18.09
C GLY A 84 6.03 2.83 19.26
N LEU A 85 7.17 2.25 19.66
CA LEU A 85 8.03 2.85 20.70
C LEU A 85 8.65 4.15 20.21
N THR A 86 9.03 4.19 18.94
CA THR A 86 9.61 5.36 18.25
C THR A 86 8.72 5.76 17.08
N THR A 87 8.98 6.91 16.51
CA THR A 87 8.42 7.33 15.21
C THR A 87 9.50 8.03 14.39
N THR A 88 9.19 8.35 13.14
CA THR A 88 10.10 9.10 12.26
C THR A 88 9.59 10.54 12.12
N ASP A 89 10.45 11.52 12.38
CA ASP A 89 10.16 12.91 12.04
C ASP A 89 9.99 13.05 10.52
N GLY A 90 8.84 13.55 10.11
CA GLY A 90 8.48 13.63 8.69
C GLY A 90 9.26 14.68 7.91
N VAL A 91 10.02 15.55 8.57
CA VAL A 91 10.83 16.60 7.94
C VAL A 91 12.29 16.16 7.83
N THR A 92 12.88 15.71 8.95
CA THR A 92 14.31 15.37 9.02
C THR A 92 14.60 13.92 8.67
N GLY A 93 13.63 13.02 8.86
CA GLY A 93 13.81 11.58 8.71
C GLY A 93 14.47 10.92 9.93
N ASP A 94 14.73 11.67 11.01
CA ASP A 94 15.30 11.14 12.23
C ASP A 94 14.31 10.29 13.01
N VAL A 95 14.84 9.33 13.78
CA VAL A 95 14.02 8.57 14.72
C VAL A 95 13.83 9.40 15.99
N VAL A 96 12.58 9.60 16.38
CA VAL A 96 12.20 10.40 17.54
C VAL A 96 11.32 9.60 18.51
N PRO A 97 11.25 10.02 19.80
CA PRO A 97 10.42 9.36 20.80
C PRO A 97 8.92 9.37 20.46
N ALA A 98 8.26 8.20 20.64
CA ALA A 98 6.79 8.07 20.57
C ALA A 98 6.25 7.50 21.90
N LEU A 99 5.82 6.23 21.96
CA LEU A 99 5.40 5.61 23.24
C LEU A 99 6.55 5.51 24.25
N ALA A 100 7.79 5.31 23.77
CA ALA A 100 8.97 5.49 24.61
C ALA A 100 9.32 6.98 24.70
N GLU A 101 9.65 7.47 25.92
CA GLU A 101 10.15 8.82 26.12
C GLU A 101 11.66 8.93 25.86
N SER A 102 12.40 7.81 25.99
CA SER A 102 13.84 7.73 25.77
C SER A 102 14.29 6.29 25.56
N TRP A 103 15.52 6.13 25.11
CA TRP A 103 16.21 4.85 25.00
C TRP A 103 17.71 4.97 25.27
N GLU A 104 18.32 3.84 25.63
CA GLU A 104 19.75 3.70 25.84
C GLU A 104 20.25 2.53 24.96
N ILE A 105 21.41 2.71 24.33
CA ILE A 105 22.06 1.67 23.51
C ILE A 105 23.40 1.35 24.16
N SER A 106 23.69 0.05 24.39
CA SER A 106 24.95 -0.42 24.93
C SER A 106 26.13 -0.11 23.98
N GLU A 107 27.35 -0.01 24.53
CA GLU A 107 28.56 0.30 23.75
C GLU A 107 28.83 -0.73 22.61
N ASP A 108 28.42 -1.99 22.81
CA ASP A 108 28.57 -3.05 21.82
C ASP A 108 27.39 -3.10 20.82
N GLY A 109 26.41 -2.19 20.93
CA GLY A 109 25.24 -2.11 20.04
C GLY A 109 24.28 -3.29 20.13
N ARG A 110 24.40 -4.15 21.15
CA ARG A 110 23.60 -5.38 21.26
C ARG A 110 22.43 -5.29 22.24
N GLN A 111 22.33 -4.23 23.01
CA GLN A 111 21.22 -4.01 23.94
C GLN A 111 20.63 -2.63 23.72
N LEU A 112 19.32 -2.57 23.54
CA LEU A 112 18.56 -1.34 23.50
C LEU A 112 17.53 -1.40 24.63
N VAL A 113 17.53 -0.41 25.52
CA VAL A 113 16.58 -0.31 26.62
C VAL A 113 15.71 0.91 26.40
N PHE A 114 14.41 0.70 26.22
CA PHE A 114 13.42 1.77 26.05
C PHE A 114 12.70 2.02 27.35
N THR A 115 12.48 3.32 27.69
CA THR A 115 11.68 3.75 28.81
C THR A 115 10.34 4.26 28.32
N LEU A 116 9.24 3.60 28.66
CA LEU A 116 7.89 4.03 28.30
C LEU A 116 7.49 5.30 29.04
N ARG A 117 6.68 6.15 28.39
CA ARG A 117 6.03 7.30 29.04
C ARG A 117 5.12 6.85 30.18
N GLU A 118 4.91 7.72 31.15
CA GLU A 118 3.96 7.47 32.23
C GLU A 118 2.52 7.68 31.77
N GLY A 119 1.60 6.85 32.27
CA GLY A 119 0.16 7.03 32.10
C GLY A 119 -0.38 6.68 30.74
N LEU A 120 0.38 5.95 29.90
CA LEU A 120 -0.08 5.45 28.61
C LEU A 120 -1.34 4.59 28.75
N ARG A 121 -2.28 4.76 27.83
CA ARG A 121 -3.55 4.02 27.81
C ARG A 121 -3.94 3.63 26.40
N TRP A 122 -4.62 2.51 26.30
CA TRP A 122 -5.34 2.08 25.12
C TRP A 122 -6.62 2.90 24.90
N SER A 123 -7.19 2.83 23.70
CA SER A 123 -8.41 3.57 23.33
C SER A 123 -9.68 3.12 24.05
N ASP A 124 -9.66 2.01 24.77
CA ASP A 124 -10.69 1.54 25.70
C ASP A 124 -10.47 1.99 27.15
N GLY A 125 -9.32 2.61 27.42
CA GLY A 125 -8.95 3.17 28.72
C GLY A 125 -8.10 2.24 29.60
N GLU A 126 -7.84 0.98 29.18
CA GLU A 126 -6.92 0.08 29.88
C GLU A 126 -5.47 0.62 29.81
N PRO A 127 -4.63 0.40 30.83
CA PRO A 127 -3.23 0.80 30.79
C PRO A 127 -2.46 0.12 29.65
N LEU A 128 -1.63 0.88 28.94
CA LEU A 128 -0.61 0.33 28.03
C LEU A 128 0.69 0.20 28.83
N THR A 129 1.27 -0.99 28.82
CA THR A 129 2.39 -1.36 29.68
C THR A 129 3.53 -2.02 28.89
N VAL A 130 4.65 -2.29 29.57
CA VAL A 130 5.77 -3.07 29.01
C VAL A 130 5.33 -4.46 28.57
N ASP A 131 4.33 -5.06 29.21
CA ASP A 131 3.84 -6.40 28.86
C ASP A 131 3.17 -6.40 27.47
N ASP A 132 2.54 -5.29 27.04
CA ASP A 132 2.00 -5.14 25.69
C ASP A 132 3.14 -5.09 24.64
N VAL A 133 4.25 -4.43 24.98
CA VAL A 133 5.43 -4.38 24.11
C VAL A 133 6.02 -5.79 23.93
N VAL A 134 6.28 -6.50 25.03
CA VAL A 134 6.80 -7.87 24.98
C VAL A 134 5.85 -8.77 24.17
N PHE A 135 4.55 -8.72 24.46
CA PHE A 135 3.54 -9.48 23.73
C PHE A 135 3.53 -9.18 22.22
N THR A 136 3.70 -7.92 21.84
CA THR A 136 3.74 -7.51 20.42
C THR A 136 4.88 -8.21 19.70
N TYR A 137 6.08 -8.15 20.25
CA TYR A 137 7.26 -8.75 19.60
C TYR A 137 7.26 -10.28 19.69
N ASP A 138 6.76 -10.87 20.76
CA ASP A 138 6.55 -12.31 20.83
C ASP A 138 5.56 -12.79 19.76
N THR A 139 4.50 -12.02 19.51
CA THR A 139 3.52 -12.30 18.44
C THR A 139 4.14 -12.13 17.05
N LEU A 140 4.88 -11.04 16.82
CA LEU A 140 5.57 -10.77 15.57
C LEU A 140 6.58 -11.87 15.22
N PHE A 141 7.31 -12.35 16.21
CA PHE A 141 8.36 -13.35 16.04
C PHE A 141 7.85 -14.79 16.07
N ASN A 142 6.57 -15.01 16.36
CA ASN A 142 5.95 -16.33 16.32
C ASN A 142 5.91 -16.89 14.89
N PRO A 143 6.57 -18.01 14.58
CA PRO A 143 6.61 -18.57 13.23
C PRO A 143 5.25 -19.02 12.68
N ALA A 144 4.26 -19.22 13.56
CA ALA A 144 2.90 -19.57 13.16
C ALA A 144 2.08 -18.36 12.65
N ILE A 145 2.62 -17.14 12.78
CA ILE A 145 1.95 -15.90 12.36
C ILE A 145 2.66 -15.35 11.12
N PRO A 146 2.03 -15.38 9.93
CA PRO A 146 2.59 -14.81 8.72
C PRO A 146 2.54 -13.28 8.80
N THR A 147 3.70 -12.64 8.65
CA THR A 147 3.82 -11.18 8.67
C THR A 147 5.01 -10.72 7.84
N ASN A 148 4.83 -9.60 7.12
CA ASN A 148 5.91 -8.95 6.38
C ASN A 148 6.92 -8.26 7.30
N SER A 149 6.45 -7.78 8.45
CA SER A 149 7.24 -6.91 9.34
C SER A 149 8.36 -7.66 10.03
N ARG A 150 8.24 -8.99 10.23
CA ARG A 150 9.28 -9.81 10.88
C ARG A 150 10.59 -9.80 10.10
N ASP A 151 10.54 -9.76 8.77
CA ASP A 151 11.75 -9.83 7.94
C ASP A 151 12.68 -8.64 8.20
N GLY A 152 12.14 -7.47 8.57
CA GLY A 152 12.90 -6.30 8.96
C GLY A 152 13.69 -6.44 10.26
N PHE A 153 13.39 -7.46 11.08
CA PHE A 153 14.08 -7.75 12.36
C PHE A 153 15.06 -8.93 12.29
N ARG A 154 15.23 -9.54 11.13
CA ARG A 154 16.13 -10.70 10.97
C ARG A 154 17.58 -10.24 10.96
N ILE A 155 18.38 -10.83 11.85
CA ILE A 155 19.76 -10.45 12.12
C ILE A 155 20.68 -11.60 11.68
N GLY A 156 21.70 -11.23 10.91
CA GLY A 156 22.72 -12.16 10.44
C GLY A 156 22.22 -13.14 9.39
N THR A 157 23.13 -13.96 8.90
CA THR A 157 22.88 -14.98 7.87
C THR A 157 21.94 -16.10 8.33
N GLN A 158 21.80 -16.28 9.65
CA GLN A 158 20.87 -17.25 10.23
C GLN A 158 19.47 -16.67 10.43
N GLY A 159 19.26 -15.38 10.18
CA GLY A 159 18.00 -14.71 10.36
C GLY A 159 17.47 -14.75 11.80
N LEU A 160 18.39 -14.66 12.78
CA LEU A 160 18.02 -14.66 14.19
C LEU A 160 17.20 -13.41 14.53
N LEU A 161 16.31 -13.55 15.49
CA LEU A 161 15.43 -12.46 15.93
C LEU A 161 15.92 -11.91 17.28
N PRO A 162 15.63 -10.62 17.58
CA PRO A 162 15.88 -10.06 18.91
C PRO A 162 15.08 -10.82 19.99
N GLU A 163 15.63 -10.88 21.19
CA GLU A 163 14.89 -11.24 22.39
C GLU A 163 14.38 -9.96 23.05
N VAL A 164 13.08 -9.90 23.37
CA VAL A 164 12.44 -8.76 24.00
C VAL A 164 11.99 -9.15 25.41
N SER A 165 12.42 -8.39 26.41
CA SER A 165 12.15 -8.72 27.80
C SER A 165 11.85 -7.50 28.65
N ARG A 166 11.01 -7.69 29.67
CA ARG A 166 10.70 -6.68 30.67
C ARG A 166 11.89 -6.49 31.61
N VAL A 167 12.32 -5.25 31.80
CA VAL A 167 13.32 -4.89 32.83
C VAL A 167 12.62 -4.50 34.13
N ASP A 168 11.63 -3.63 34.05
CA ASP A 168 10.76 -3.21 35.17
C ASP A 168 9.40 -2.71 34.64
N ASP A 169 8.64 -1.96 35.43
CA ASP A 169 7.28 -1.54 35.10
C ASP A 169 7.22 -0.56 33.91
N ARG A 170 8.34 0.10 33.57
CA ARG A 170 8.42 1.08 32.48
C ARG A 170 9.50 0.78 31.45
N ARG A 171 10.43 -0.14 31.73
CA ARG A 171 11.55 -0.41 30.84
C ARG A 171 11.46 -1.76 30.18
N VAL A 172 11.65 -1.78 28.86
CA VAL A 172 11.75 -2.98 28.02
C VAL A 172 13.11 -3.02 27.35
N GLN A 173 13.73 -4.20 27.33
CA GLN A 173 15.03 -4.42 26.70
C GLN A 173 14.90 -5.29 25.47
N PHE A 174 15.59 -4.88 24.41
CA PHE A 174 15.86 -5.68 23.23
C PHE A 174 17.30 -6.17 23.27
N SER A 175 17.49 -7.49 23.29
CA SER A 175 18.80 -8.14 23.25
C SER A 175 19.04 -8.69 21.86
N LEU A 176 20.07 -8.21 21.19
CA LEU A 176 20.38 -8.55 19.81
C LEU A 176 21.50 -9.58 19.75
N PRO A 177 21.38 -10.64 18.91
CA PRO A 177 22.45 -11.63 18.74
C PRO A 177 23.74 -11.00 18.19
N GLU A 178 23.61 -9.96 17.36
CA GLU A 178 24.67 -9.19 16.73
C GLU A 178 24.24 -7.72 16.62
N PRO A 179 25.15 -6.74 16.43
CA PRO A 179 24.77 -5.35 16.17
C PRO A 179 23.82 -5.27 14.96
N PHE A 180 22.85 -4.39 15.04
CA PHE A 180 21.82 -4.25 13.99
C PHE A 180 21.38 -2.80 13.85
N ALA A 181 21.96 -2.08 12.88
CA ALA A 181 21.75 -0.65 12.68
C ALA A 181 20.27 -0.24 12.48
N PRO A 182 19.40 -1.01 11.78
CA PRO A 182 18.01 -0.63 11.60
C PRO A 182 17.14 -0.77 12.86
N MET A 183 17.64 -1.38 13.95
CA MET A 183 16.81 -1.77 15.11
C MET A 183 16.01 -0.61 15.67
N LEU A 184 16.65 0.53 15.91
CA LEU A 184 15.98 1.70 16.50
C LEU A 184 14.82 2.19 15.62
N ARG A 185 15.00 2.23 14.31
CA ARG A 185 13.93 2.62 13.37
C ARG A 185 12.80 1.59 13.32
N ASN A 186 13.13 0.32 13.39
CA ASN A 186 12.14 -0.77 13.34
C ASN A 186 11.25 -0.82 14.58
N THR A 187 11.62 -0.16 15.68
CA THR A 187 10.74 -0.02 16.86
C THR A 187 9.60 0.99 16.69
N SER A 188 9.46 1.58 15.49
CA SER A 188 8.24 2.28 15.07
C SER A 188 7.08 1.35 14.72
N LEU A 189 7.29 0.02 14.75
CA LEU A 189 6.24 -0.98 14.58
C LEU A 189 5.11 -0.77 15.58
N GLU A 190 3.89 -0.92 15.12
CA GLU A 190 2.66 -0.76 15.91
C GLU A 190 2.62 -1.72 17.10
N ILE A 191 2.46 -1.19 18.32
CA ILE A 191 2.25 -1.98 19.53
C ILE A 191 0.77 -2.42 19.59
N ILE A 192 0.52 -3.70 19.92
CA ILE A 192 -0.81 -4.30 19.98
C ILE A 192 -1.22 -4.68 21.42
N PRO A 193 -2.53 -4.62 21.75
CA PRO A 193 -3.01 -4.83 23.13
C PRO A 193 -3.02 -6.31 23.54
N ALA A 194 -2.19 -6.67 24.51
CA ALA A 194 -2.13 -8.02 25.07
C ALA A 194 -3.48 -8.46 25.69
N HIS A 195 -4.15 -7.56 26.43
CA HIS A 195 -5.41 -7.85 27.10
C HIS A 195 -6.56 -8.24 26.15
N ILE A 196 -6.48 -7.87 24.87
CA ILE A 196 -7.45 -8.24 23.83
C ILE A 196 -6.98 -9.46 23.01
N LEU A 197 -5.69 -9.49 22.62
CA LEU A 197 -5.21 -10.37 21.56
C LEU A 197 -4.46 -11.60 22.07
N GLN A 198 -3.96 -11.60 23.30
CA GLN A 198 -3.14 -12.71 23.83
C GLN A 198 -3.87 -14.06 23.72
N SER A 199 -5.13 -14.10 24.15
CA SER A 199 -5.93 -15.33 24.06
C SER A 199 -6.09 -15.84 22.62
N ALA A 200 -6.15 -14.95 21.64
CA ALA A 200 -6.27 -15.33 20.23
C ALA A 200 -4.95 -15.89 19.65
N VAL A 201 -3.81 -15.41 20.15
CA VAL A 201 -2.48 -15.94 19.78
C VAL A 201 -2.25 -17.31 20.40
N GLU A 202 -2.61 -17.50 21.68
CA GLU A 202 -2.35 -18.72 22.43
C GLU A 202 -3.29 -19.88 22.09
N ASN A 203 -4.51 -19.61 21.65
CA ASN A 203 -5.50 -20.64 21.38
C ASN A 203 -5.63 -20.94 19.87
N PRO A 204 -5.59 -22.24 19.50
CA PRO A 204 -5.79 -22.66 18.13
C PRO A 204 -7.28 -22.73 17.75
N ASP A 205 -7.57 -22.53 16.46
CA ASP A 205 -8.84 -22.84 15.83
C ASP A 205 -9.04 -24.38 15.64
N ALA A 206 -10.14 -24.78 15.02
CA ALA A 206 -10.45 -26.18 14.74
C ALA A 206 -9.45 -26.87 13.76
N GLN A 207 -8.67 -26.08 13.03
CA GLN A 207 -7.63 -26.52 12.08
C GLN A 207 -6.25 -26.56 12.73
N GLY A 208 -6.08 -26.04 13.96
CA GLY A 208 -4.83 -26.00 14.70
C GLY A 208 -4.01 -24.71 14.47
N ASN A 209 -4.56 -23.72 13.75
CA ASN A 209 -3.92 -22.43 13.56
C ASN A 209 -4.28 -21.46 14.69
N PRO A 210 -3.42 -20.48 15.05
CA PRO A 210 -3.80 -19.44 15.99
C PRO A 210 -5.09 -18.71 15.55
N ILE A 211 -6.05 -18.55 16.47
CA ILE A 211 -7.28 -17.78 16.23
C ILE A 211 -6.93 -16.34 15.79
N PHE A 212 -5.77 -15.85 16.18
CA PHE A 212 -5.23 -14.55 15.80
C PHE A 212 -5.24 -14.29 14.28
N LEU A 213 -5.08 -15.32 13.44
CA LEU A 213 -5.08 -15.20 11.98
C LEU A 213 -6.43 -14.73 11.40
N SER A 214 -7.51 -14.91 12.14
CA SER A 214 -8.85 -14.41 11.77
C SER A 214 -9.33 -13.28 12.67
N THR A 215 -8.50 -12.84 13.63
CA THR A 215 -8.86 -11.78 14.57
C THR A 215 -8.64 -10.41 13.93
N TRP A 216 -9.61 -9.51 14.14
CA TRP A 216 -9.64 -8.17 13.56
C TRP A 216 -9.72 -8.15 12.02
N GLY A 217 -10.44 -9.11 11.46
CA GLY A 217 -10.89 -9.05 10.07
C GLY A 217 -11.88 -7.90 9.84
N THR A 218 -12.19 -7.63 8.57
CA THR A 218 -13.07 -6.51 8.17
C THR A 218 -14.53 -6.68 8.60
N ASP A 219 -14.92 -7.85 9.08
CA ASP A 219 -16.22 -8.17 9.70
C ASP A 219 -16.26 -7.90 11.21
N THR A 220 -15.10 -7.61 11.82
CA THR A 220 -15.01 -7.26 13.25
C THR A 220 -15.68 -5.91 13.51
N PRO A 221 -16.57 -5.81 14.52
CA PRO A 221 -17.17 -4.53 14.87
C PRO A 221 -16.09 -3.47 15.19
N PRO A 222 -16.09 -2.30 14.54
CA PRO A 222 -15.01 -1.31 14.65
C PRO A 222 -14.60 -0.95 16.08
N ARG A 223 -15.56 -0.87 17.00
CA ARG A 223 -15.29 -0.53 18.42
C ARG A 223 -14.55 -1.63 19.20
N GLN A 224 -14.38 -2.82 18.62
CA GLN A 224 -13.57 -3.89 19.20
C GLN A 224 -12.11 -3.82 18.77
N ILE A 225 -11.78 -2.92 17.83
CA ILE A 225 -10.41 -2.64 17.42
C ILE A 225 -9.86 -1.60 18.40
N VAL A 226 -8.97 -2.05 19.28
CA VAL A 226 -8.39 -1.22 20.36
C VAL A 226 -6.98 -0.83 19.96
N GLY A 227 -6.74 0.46 19.78
CA GLY A 227 -5.45 1.03 19.38
C GLY A 227 -4.91 2.01 20.42
N ASN A 228 -3.72 2.53 20.19
CA ASN A 228 -3.03 3.49 21.05
C ASN A 228 -2.72 4.81 20.34
N GLY A 229 -3.04 4.91 19.04
CA GLY A 229 -2.80 6.08 18.21
C GLY A 229 -3.76 7.24 18.46
N PRO A 230 -3.60 8.36 17.72
CA PRO A 230 -4.39 9.58 17.90
C PRO A 230 -5.89 9.40 17.65
N PHE A 231 -6.27 8.42 16.87
CA PHE A 231 -7.67 8.10 16.56
C PHE A 231 -7.97 6.62 16.84
N ARG A 232 -9.26 6.31 16.98
CA ARG A 232 -9.78 4.95 17.06
C ARG A 232 -10.77 4.70 15.94
N LEU A 233 -10.88 3.45 15.49
CA LEU A 233 -11.84 3.06 14.48
C LEU A 233 -13.26 3.13 15.04
N ALA A 234 -14.13 3.94 14.41
CA ALA A 234 -15.50 4.17 14.85
C ALA A 234 -16.54 3.47 13.97
N GLN A 235 -16.35 3.51 12.65
CA GLN A 235 -17.25 2.92 11.68
C GLN A 235 -16.50 2.44 10.43
N TYR A 236 -16.93 1.32 9.88
CA TYR A 236 -16.56 0.86 8.55
C TYR A 236 -17.81 0.47 7.77
N VAL A 237 -17.93 0.98 6.57
CA VAL A 237 -18.96 0.64 5.60
C VAL A 237 -18.25 0.20 4.32
N PRO A 238 -18.24 -1.11 4.01
CA PRO A 238 -17.51 -1.65 2.87
C PRO A 238 -17.89 -0.95 1.55
N GLY A 239 -16.89 -0.60 0.77
CA GLY A 239 -17.03 0.10 -0.51
C GLY A 239 -17.48 1.56 -0.41
N GLU A 240 -17.65 2.10 0.80
CA GLU A 240 -18.17 3.46 1.01
C GLU A 240 -17.21 4.32 1.84
N ARG A 241 -16.93 3.93 3.11
CA ARG A 241 -16.11 4.76 4.00
C ARG A 241 -15.58 4.04 5.22
N VAL A 242 -14.50 4.58 5.78
CA VAL A 242 -13.97 4.32 7.12
C VAL A 242 -14.04 5.62 7.93
N ILE A 243 -14.51 5.56 9.16
CA ILE A 243 -14.60 6.72 10.06
C ILE A 243 -13.76 6.44 11.31
N PHE A 244 -12.90 7.39 11.62
CA PHE A 244 -12.07 7.41 12.82
C PHE A 244 -12.55 8.54 13.72
N GLU A 245 -12.64 8.29 15.02
CA GLU A 245 -12.93 9.27 16.07
C GLU A 245 -11.68 9.51 16.89
N ARG A 246 -11.53 10.72 17.43
CA ARG A 246 -10.47 11.07 18.35
C ARG A 246 -10.38 10.04 19.49
N ASN A 247 -9.15 9.60 19.77
CA ASN A 247 -8.88 8.77 20.94
C ASN A 247 -8.81 9.65 22.21
N PRO A 248 -9.75 9.49 23.15
CA PRO A 248 -9.77 10.34 24.35
C PRO A 248 -8.62 10.06 25.33
N TYR A 249 -7.89 8.98 25.12
CA TYR A 249 -6.77 8.54 25.96
C TYR A 249 -5.41 8.71 25.27
N TYR A 250 -5.38 9.41 24.12
CA TYR A 250 -4.12 9.67 23.43
C TYR A 250 -3.17 10.49 24.32
N TRP A 251 -1.92 10.08 24.38
CA TRP A 251 -0.96 10.56 25.35
C TRP A 251 -0.41 11.96 25.06
N GLN A 252 -0.39 12.38 23.79
CA GLN A 252 0.29 13.59 23.36
C GLN A 252 -0.48 14.85 23.72
N GLN A 253 0.27 15.87 24.14
CA GLN A 253 -0.22 17.20 24.46
C GLN A 253 0.69 18.24 23.78
N ASP A 254 0.15 19.40 23.49
CA ASP A 254 0.95 20.52 23.01
C ASP A 254 1.79 21.15 24.16
N GLU A 255 2.62 22.15 23.82
CA GLU A 255 3.45 22.85 24.78
C GLU A 255 2.65 23.58 25.89
N GLN A 256 1.37 23.85 25.65
CA GLN A 256 0.46 24.49 26.62
C GLN A 256 -0.30 23.46 27.47
N GLY A 257 -0.10 22.16 27.22
CA GLY A 257 -0.77 21.06 27.91
C GLY A 257 -2.17 20.76 27.38
N ASN A 258 -2.54 21.26 26.19
CA ASN A 258 -3.81 20.89 25.57
C ASN A 258 -3.70 19.50 24.94
N PRO A 259 -4.69 18.62 25.15
CA PRO A 259 -4.65 17.27 24.60
C PRO A 259 -4.81 17.28 23.07
N GLN A 260 -4.00 16.49 22.40
CA GLN A 260 -4.07 16.20 20.96
C GLN A 260 -4.74 14.85 20.71
N PRO A 261 -5.17 14.53 19.45
CA PRO A 261 -5.23 15.42 18.30
C PRO A 261 -6.33 16.48 18.45
N TYR A 262 -6.22 17.59 17.68
CA TYR A 262 -7.24 18.65 17.69
C TYR A 262 -8.46 18.30 16.83
N LEU A 263 -8.30 17.42 15.87
CA LEU A 263 -9.40 16.89 15.06
C LEU A 263 -10.25 15.91 15.87
N GLU A 264 -11.56 16.03 15.75
CA GLU A 264 -12.49 15.08 16.39
C GLU A 264 -12.74 13.85 15.53
N GLN A 265 -12.58 13.99 14.18
CA GLN A 265 -12.89 12.90 13.26
C GLN A 265 -12.01 12.95 12.01
N VAL A 266 -11.64 11.76 11.51
CA VAL A 266 -11.10 11.55 10.15
C VAL A 266 -12.05 10.63 9.40
N VAL A 267 -12.36 10.97 8.16
CA VAL A 267 -13.22 10.19 7.28
C VAL A 267 -12.43 9.79 6.03
N TRP A 268 -12.29 8.51 5.79
CA TRP A 268 -11.82 7.98 4.52
C TRP A 268 -13.00 7.58 3.65
N GLN A 269 -13.19 8.24 2.53
CA GLN A 269 -14.13 7.84 1.50
C GLN A 269 -13.46 6.82 0.56
N ILE A 270 -14.09 5.69 0.33
CA ILE A 270 -13.61 4.69 -0.61
C ILE A 270 -14.13 5.08 -2.00
N VAL A 271 -13.22 5.34 -2.92
CA VAL A 271 -13.53 5.81 -4.27
C VAL A 271 -13.01 4.86 -5.33
N GLY A 272 -13.72 4.75 -6.45
CA GLY A 272 -13.38 3.78 -7.49
C GLY A 272 -12.17 4.16 -8.36
N SER A 273 -11.68 5.42 -8.29
CA SER A 273 -10.56 5.86 -9.12
C SER A 273 -9.94 7.16 -8.61
N THR A 274 -8.69 7.44 -9.03
CA THR A 274 -8.01 8.72 -8.78
C THR A 274 -8.75 9.90 -9.42
N ASP A 275 -9.41 9.69 -10.55
CA ASP A 275 -10.25 10.73 -11.18
C ASP A 275 -11.46 11.07 -10.30
N THR A 276 -12.08 10.07 -9.69
CA THR A 276 -13.21 10.30 -8.76
C THR A 276 -12.74 11.10 -7.54
N SER A 277 -11.58 10.75 -6.97
CA SER A 277 -10.95 11.49 -5.87
C SER A 277 -10.72 12.95 -6.25
N PHE A 278 -10.09 13.20 -7.40
CA PHE A 278 -9.87 14.54 -7.92
C PHE A 278 -11.16 15.36 -8.05
N PHE A 279 -12.22 14.79 -8.64
CA PHE A 279 -13.49 15.52 -8.78
C PHE A 279 -14.16 15.79 -7.43
N GLN A 280 -14.05 14.88 -6.48
CA GLN A 280 -14.55 15.09 -5.12
C GLN A 280 -13.73 16.19 -4.40
N PHE A 281 -12.40 16.18 -4.51
CA PHE A 281 -11.58 17.27 -3.98
C PHE A 281 -11.98 18.60 -4.60
N ARG A 282 -12.03 18.69 -5.93
CA ARG A 282 -12.35 19.92 -6.63
C ARG A 282 -13.73 20.48 -6.28
N SER A 283 -14.71 19.61 -6.01
CA SER A 283 -16.07 20.01 -5.59
C SER A 283 -16.20 20.34 -4.09
N GLY A 284 -15.13 20.22 -3.30
CA GLY A 284 -15.13 20.49 -1.86
C GLY A 284 -15.56 19.29 -1.00
N GLY A 285 -15.64 18.10 -1.58
CA GLY A 285 -15.98 16.86 -0.85
C GLY A 285 -14.81 16.24 -0.10
N LEU A 286 -13.57 16.61 -0.44
CA LEU A 286 -12.34 16.15 0.22
C LEU A 286 -11.52 17.35 0.71
N ASP A 287 -10.78 17.16 1.78
CA ASP A 287 -9.85 18.15 2.33
C ASP A 287 -8.45 18.03 1.79
N MET A 288 -8.05 16.81 1.45
CA MET A 288 -6.75 16.52 0.84
C MET A 288 -6.93 15.55 -0.32
N ASP A 289 -6.08 15.67 -1.33
CA ASP A 289 -5.99 14.73 -2.44
C ASP A 289 -4.57 14.67 -2.99
N SER A 290 -4.13 13.48 -3.34
CA SER A 290 -2.85 13.28 -4.03
C SER A 290 -2.98 13.79 -5.46
N VAL A 291 -2.16 14.79 -5.82
CA VAL A 291 -2.26 15.47 -7.11
C VAL A 291 -1.69 14.61 -8.23
N GLN A 292 -2.57 14.16 -9.11
CA GLN A 292 -2.14 13.48 -10.32
C GLN A 292 -1.48 14.49 -11.28
N PRO A 293 -0.43 14.11 -12.02
CA PRO A 293 0.30 15.01 -12.92
C PRO A 293 -0.60 15.75 -13.91
N ASP A 294 -1.58 15.07 -14.49
CA ASP A 294 -2.54 15.65 -15.46
C ASP A 294 -3.34 16.82 -14.88
N PHE A 295 -3.58 16.81 -13.57
CA PHE A 295 -4.39 17.81 -12.90
C PHE A 295 -3.56 18.91 -12.21
N PHE A 296 -2.24 18.76 -12.12
CA PHE A 296 -1.36 19.70 -11.43
C PHE A 296 -1.53 21.14 -11.96
N SER A 297 -1.37 21.34 -13.28
CA SER A 297 -1.48 22.66 -13.88
C SER A 297 -2.87 23.30 -13.71
N LEU A 298 -3.92 22.48 -13.67
CA LEU A 298 -5.28 22.93 -13.42
C LEU A 298 -5.45 23.39 -11.96
N LEU A 299 -5.04 22.53 -11.01
CA LEU A 299 -5.14 22.84 -9.59
C LEU A 299 -4.30 24.07 -9.22
N LYS A 300 -3.06 24.19 -9.73
CA LYS A 300 -2.22 25.38 -9.49
C LYS A 300 -2.88 26.70 -9.94
N ARG A 301 -3.65 26.69 -11.02
CA ARG A 301 -4.40 27.87 -11.47
C ARG A 301 -5.67 28.13 -10.65
N GLU A 302 -6.17 27.12 -9.97
CA GLU A 302 -7.42 27.20 -9.20
C GLU A 302 -7.19 27.39 -7.69
N GLU A 303 -5.95 27.44 -7.20
CA GLU A 303 -5.62 27.50 -5.77
C GLU A 303 -6.40 28.61 -5.03
N GLU A 304 -6.29 29.85 -5.48
CA GLU A 304 -6.97 30.99 -4.84
C GLU A 304 -8.50 30.85 -4.89
N ARG A 305 -9.05 30.53 -6.07
CA ARG A 305 -10.51 30.41 -6.25
C ARG A 305 -11.07 29.21 -5.50
N GLY A 306 -10.30 28.13 -5.41
CA GLY A 306 -10.70 26.89 -4.80
C GLY A 306 -10.41 26.80 -3.31
N ASP A 307 -9.73 27.79 -2.75
CA ASP A 307 -9.32 27.86 -1.35
C ASP A 307 -8.54 26.63 -0.90
N PHE A 308 -7.44 26.35 -1.61
CA PHE A 308 -6.52 25.26 -1.32
C PHE A 308 -5.08 25.59 -1.76
N THR A 309 -4.11 24.84 -1.25
CA THR A 309 -2.69 24.94 -1.61
C THR A 309 -2.21 23.60 -2.17
N VAL A 310 -1.46 23.62 -3.29
CA VAL A 310 -0.77 22.45 -3.84
C VAL A 310 0.66 22.45 -3.34
N TYR A 311 0.96 21.51 -2.47
CA TYR A 311 2.29 21.26 -1.91
C TYR A 311 3.13 20.39 -2.84
N ASN A 312 4.45 20.63 -2.86
CA ASN A 312 5.43 19.82 -3.57
C ASN A 312 6.56 19.47 -2.62
N GLY A 313 6.67 18.20 -2.27
CA GLY A 313 7.70 17.65 -1.39
C GLY A 313 8.99 17.21 -2.10
N GLY A 314 9.07 17.41 -3.43
CA GLY A 314 10.20 16.89 -4.22
C GLY A 314 10.01 15.44 -4.66
N PRO A 315 11.11 14.72 -5.00
CA PRO A 315 11.06 13.31 -5.41
C PRO A 315 10.37 12.45 -4.36
N GLY A 316 9.46 11.59 -4.80
CA GLY A 316 8.72 10.70 -3.92
C GLY A 316 9.58 9.57 -3.34
N MET A 317 9.17 9.02 -2.20
CA MET A 317 9.87 7.90 -1.55
C MET A 317 9.55 6.55 -2.18
N GLY A 318 8.43 6.43 -2.88
CA GLY A 318 8.00 5.18 -3.49
C GLY A 318 8.69 4.84 -4.80
N THR A 319 8.52 3.60 -5.23
CA THR A 319 9.01 3.09 -6.51
C THR A 319 7.85 2.73 -7.42
N ASN A 320 8.00 2.95 -8.73
CA ASN A 320 7.14 2.38 -9.76
C ASN A 320 8.00 1.49 -10.66
N PHE A 321 7.55 0.28 -10.89
CA PHE A 321 8.30 -0.70 -11.66
C PHE A 321 7.40 -1.59 -12.51
N PHE A 322 8.03 -2.16 -13.53
CA PHE A 322 7.55 -3.33 -14.26
C PHE A 322 8.36 -4.55 -13.81
N ALA A 323 7.72 -5.69 -13.63
CA ALA A 323 8.40 -6.93 -13.27
C ALA A 323 7.82 -8.13 -14.02
N PHE A 324 8.67 -9.12 -14.27
CA PHE A 324 8.27 -10.47 -14.67
C PHE A 324 8.24 -11.40 -13.46
N ASN A 325 7.38 -12.40 -13.51
CA ASN A 325 7.43 -13.53 -12.59
C ASN A 325 8.54 -14.48 -13.05
N LEU A 326 9.65 -14.51 -12.28
CA LEU A 326 10.83 -15.33 -12.57
C LEU A 326 10.72 -16.72 -11.95
N ASN A 327 9.65 -17.01 -11.23
CA ASN A 327 9.46 -18.27 -10.53
C ASN A 327 9.36 -19.43 -11.52
N ARG A 328 10.20 -20.45 -11.31
CA ARG A 328 10.25 -21.67 -12.15
C ARG A 328 9.52 -22.85 -11.52
N ALA A 329 9.03 -22.65 -10.29
CA ALA A 329 8.41 -23.71 -9.52
C ALA A 329 7.02 -24.11 -10.02
N SER A 330 6.58 -25.23 -9.49
CA SER A 330 5.23 -25.75 -9.68
C SER A 330 4.53 -25.85 -8.32
N ARG A 331 3.19 -25.80 -8.33
CA ARG A 331 2.35 -26.10 -7.17
C ARG A 331 1.38 -27.20 -7.58
N ASN A 332 1.38 -28.31 -6.84
CA ASN A 332 0.52 -29.48 -7.14
C ASN A 332 0.69 -29.97 -8.60
N GLY A 333 1.95 -30.03 -9.08
CA GLY A 333 2.29 -30.45 -10.44
C GLY A 333 1.92 -29.45 -11.55
N ARG A 334 1.47 -28.24 -11.23
CA ARG A 334 1.17 -27.17 -12.20
C ARG A 334 2.23 -26.07 -12.09
N PRO A 335 2.93 -25.72 -13.19
CA PRO A 335 3.85 -24.59 -13.20
C PRO A 335 3.12 -23.30 -12.88
N LEU A 336 3.72 -22.46 -12.03
CA LEU A 336 3.21 -21.10 -11.69
C LEU A 336 3.22 -20.17 -12.91
N VAL A 337 4.26 -20.29 -13.73
CA VAL A 337 4.41 -19.58 -14.99
C VAL A 337 4.50 -20.61 -16.12
N ASN A 338 3.85 -20.36 -17.26
CA ASN A 338 4.00 -21.23 -18.43
C ASN A 338 5.48 -21.44 -18.75
N PRO A 339 5.99 -22.69 -18.92
CA PRO A 339 7.41 -22.98 -19.08
C PRO A 339 8.10 -22.24 -20.23
N VAL A 340 7.41 -22.04 -21.36
CA VAL A 340 7.93 -21.28 -22.49
C VAL A 340 8.16 -19.82 -22.09
N ARG A 341 7.18 -19.19 -21.45
CA ARG A 341 7.28 -17.80 -20.97
C ARG A 341 8.29 -17.66 -19.84
N SER A 342 8.34 -18.62 -18.93
CA SER A 342 9.34 -18.67 -17.86
C SER A 342 10.77 -18.68 -18.41
N ALA A 343 11.02 -19.39 -19.52
CA ALA A 343 12.32 -19.37 -20.19
C ALA A 343 12.68 -17.97 -20.71
N TRP A 344 11.74 -17.23 -21.28
CA TRP A 344 11.95 -15.84 -21.74
C TRP A 344 12.23 -14.91 -20.56
N PHE A 345 11.38 -14.97 -19.52
CA PHE A 345 11.46 -14.08 -18.36
C PHE A 345 12.76 -14.27 -17.57
N ASN A 346 13.27 -15.49 -17.49
CA ASN A 346 14.53 -15.81 -16.83
C ASN A 346 15.78 -15.51 -17.68
N ASN A 347 15.64 -15.15 -18.95
CA ASN A 347 16.75 -14.71 -19.79
C ASN A 347 17.07 -13.24 -19.49
N VAL A 348 18.27 -12.96 -18.94
CA VAL A 348 18.69 -11.61 -18.57
C VAL A 348 18.72 -10.67 -19.78
N ALA A 349 19.21 -11.15 -20.95
CA ALA A 349 19.26 -10.34 -22.17
C ALA A 349 17.84 -9.97 -22.64
N PHE A 350 16.86 -10.85 -22.46
CA PHE A 350 15.45 -10.53 -22.71
C PHE A 350 14.96 -9.41 -21.80
N ARG A 351 15.19 -9.50 -20.47
CA ARG A 351 14.79 -8.43 -19.53
C ARG A 351 15.48 -7.11 -19.84
N GLN A 352 16.78 -7.13 -20.18
CA GLN A 352 17.52 -5.94 -20.60
C GLN A 352 16.96 -5.35 -21.90
N ALA A 353 16.61 -6.17 -22.87
CA ALA A 353 15.96 -5.73 -24.11
C ALA A 353 14.60 -5.05 -23.83
N ILE A 354 13.78 -5.65 -22.95
CA ILE A 354 12.52 -5.03 -22.49
C ILE A 354 12.79 -3.66 -21.87
N SER A 355 13.80 -3.54 -21.00
CA SER A 355 14.14 -2.28 -20.34
C SER A 355 14.60 -1.18 -21.31
N TYR A 356 15.40 -1.53 -22.34
CA TYR A 356 15.75 -0.62 -23.45
C TYR A 356 14.55 -0.29 -24.34
N GLY A 357 13.56 -1.18 -24.43
CA GLY A 357 12.36 -0.99 -25.24
C GLY A 357 11.29 -0.10 -24.60
N ILE A 358 11.43 0.25 -23.32
CA ILE A 358 10.46 1.09 -22.58
C ILE A 358 10.93 2.54 -22.59
N ASP A 359 10.12 3.43 -23.17
CA ASP A 359 10.40 4.86 -23.31
C ASP A 359 9.99 5.64 -22.06
N ARG A 360 10.92 5.74 -21.10
CA ARG A 360 10.73 6.48 -19.84
C ARG A 360 10.63 8.00 -20.04
N GLU A 361 11.33 8.54 -21.04
CA GLU A 361 11.28 9.96 -21.34
C GLU A 361 9.87 10.36 -21.83
N THR A 362 9.30 9.56 -22.72
CA THR A 362 7.90 9.73 -23.14
C THR A 362 6.93 9.54 -21.96
N MET A 363 7.19 8.64 -21.02
CA MET A 363 6.38 8.53 -19.78
C MET A 363 6.45 9.80 -18.96
N VAL A 364 7.66 10.35 -18.71
CA VAL A 364 7.83 11.61 -17.97
C VAL A 364 7.03 12.73 -18.63
N ASN A 365 7.12 12.86 -19.95
CA ASN A 365 6.48 13.95 -20.66
C ASN A 365 4.96 13.79 -20.76
N ASN A 366 4.46 12.60 -21.10
CA ASN A 366 3.06 12.39 -21.44
C ASN A 366 2.20 11.90 -20.27
N ILE A 367 2.74 11.11 -19.35
CA ILE A 367 2.00 10.58 -18.20
C ILE A 367 2.23 11.46 -16.98
N PHE A 368 3.49 11.86 -16.74
CA PHE A 368 3.85 12.64 -15.56
C PHE A 368 3.93 14.16 -15.82
N GLN A 369 3.68 14.63 -17.05
CA GLN A 369 3.67 16.07 -17.42
C GLN A 369 4.94 16.81 -16.99
N GLY A 370 6.10 16.14 -17.00
CA GLY A 370 7.37 16.66 -16.51
C GLY A 370 7.55 16.61 -14.98
N LEU A 371 6.57 16.06 -14.25
CA LEU A 371 6.57 15.98 -12.77
C LEU A 371 7.11 14.65 -12.27
N GLY A 372 8.24 14.24 -12.80
CA GLY A 372 8.94 13.00 -12.46
C GLY A 372 10.27 12.88 -13.17
N GLN A 373 11.02 11.87 -12.82
CA GLN A 373 12.30 11.54 -13.46
C GLN A 373 12.41 10.02 -13.63
N PRO A 374 13.20 9.52 -14.60
CA PRO A 374 13.50 8.10 -14.72
C PRO A 374 14.08 7.55 -13.41
N GLN A 375 13.56 6.42 -12.96
CA GLN A 375 14.03 5.75 -11.75
C GLN A 375 15.03 4.65 -12.13
N THR A 376 16.16 4.60 -11.42
CA THR A 376 17.28 3.69 -11.70
C THR A 376 17.65 2.80 -10.51
N SER A 377 16.84 2.81 -9.43
CA SER A 377 17.21 2.18 -8.18
C SER A 377 15.99 1.68 -7.40
N PRO A 378 16.12 0.58 -6.64
CA PRO A 378 15.16 0.20 -5.61
C PRO A 378 15.11 1.19 -4.45
N ILE A 379 16.20 1.94 -4.23
CA ILE A 379 16.33 2.89 -3.15
C ILE A 379 15.87 4.26 -3.65
N SER A 380 15.03 4.92 -2.86
CA SER A 380 14.43 6.20 -3.21
C SER A 380 15.45 7.33 -3.24
N VAL A 381 15.32 8.26 -4.18
CA VAL A 381 16.24 9.40 -4.36
C VAL A 381 16.50 10.19 -3.08
N PRO A 382 15.50 10.46 -2.20
CA PRO A 382 15.77 11.18 -0.95
C PRO A 382 16.48 10.34 0.14
N SER A 383 16.71 9.05 -0.08
CA SER A 383 17.46 8.22 0.88
C SER A 383 18.95 8.55 0.86
N PRO A 384 19.66 8.61 2.00
CA PRO A 384 21.10 8.77 2.05
C PRO A 384 21.87 7.61 1.41
N PHE A 385 21.23 6.47 1.20
CA PHE A 385 21.80 5.28 0.57
C PHE A 385 21.54 5.21 -0.96
N PHE A 386 20.92 6.22 -1.54
CA PHE A 386 20.71 6.27 -2.99
C PHE A 386 22.03 6.48 -3.72
N ALA A 387 22.37 5.60 -4.65
CA ALA A 387 23.52 5.74 -5.54
C ALA A 387 23.04 6.24 -6.92
N PRO A 388 23.45 7.44 -7.34
CA PRO A 388 23.09 7.97 -8.66
C PRO A 388 23.86 7.25 -9.79
N PRO A 389 23.42 7.37 -11.06
CA PRO A 389 24.06 6.70 -12.21
C PRO A 389 25.55 6.96 -12.35
N GLU A 390 26.02 8.15 -11.97
CA GLU A 390 27.44 8.55 -12.03
C GLU A 390 28.35 7.69 -11.13
N MET A 391 27.77 7.00 -10.16
CA MET A 391 28.45 6.03 -9.28
C MET A 391 28.51 4.61 -9.87
N GLY A 392 28.24 4.46 -11.17
CA GLY A 392 28.35 3.19 -11.87
C GLY A 392 27.06 2.34 -11.84
N ILE A 393 25.91 2.95 -11.55
CA ILE A 393 24.62 2.29 -11.69
C ILE A 393 24.23 2.28 -13.17
N ARG A 394 23.97 1.08 -13.71
CA ARG A 394 23.57 0.93 -15.11
C ARG A 394 22.22 1.56 -15.37
N THR A 395 22.11 2.31 -16.48
CA THR A 395 20.85 2.87 -16.99
C THR A 395 20.43 2.20 -18.28
N TYR A 396 19.15 2.32 -18.61
CA TYR A 396 18.54 1.76 -19.81
C TYR A 396 17.75 2.85 -20.51
N ASP A 397 18.48 3.74 -21.19
CA ASP A 397 17.86 4.77 -22.02
C ASP A 397 17.13 4.12 -23.19
N TYR A 398 16.02 4.71 -23.62
CA TYR A 398 15.21 4.16 -24.69
C TYR A 398 16.03 3.94 -25.97
N ASN A 399 16.18 2.70 -26.38
CA ASN A 399 16.97 2.29 -27.55
C ASN A 399 16.42 1.00 -28.13
N PRO A 400 15.38 1.07 -28.99
CA PRO A 400 14.76 -0.10 -29.58
C PRO A 400 15.69 -0.89 -30.51
N GLU A 401 16.71 -0.26 -31.11
CA GLU A 401 17.74 -0.94 -31.90
C GLU A 401 18.58 -1.84 -30.99
N ARG A 402 19.05 -1.31 -29.86
CA ARG A 402 19.79 -2.09 -28.87
C ARG A 402 18.96 -3.22 -28.29
N ALA A 403 17.68 -2.97 -28.05
CA ALA A 403 16.73 -4.00 -27.61
C ALA A 403 16.65 -5.15 -28.64
N ARG A 404 16.55 -4.84 -29.94
CA ARG A 404 16.53 -5.87 -31.02
C ARG A 404 17.85 -6.65 -31.08
N GLU A 405 19.00 -5.98 -30.97
CA GLU A 405 20.29 -6.66 -30.94
C GLU A 405 20.38 -7.68 -29.79
N LEU A 406 19.94 -7.31 -28.61
CA LEU A 406 19.92 -8.20 -27.44
C LEU A 406 18.97 -9.40 -27.65
N LEU A 407 17.78 -9.16 -28.20
CA LEU A 407 16.82 -10.22 -28.51
C LEU A 407 17.38 -11.22 -29.54
N LEU A 408 17.94 -10.71 -30.64
CA LEU A 408 18.58 -11.55 -31.65
C LEU A 408 19.78 -12.33 -31.09
N GLY A 409 20.61 -11.67 -30.29
CA GLY A 409 21.74 -12.30 -29.60
C GLY A 409 21.34 -13.36 -28.58
N ALA A 410 20.12 -13.26 -28.05
CA ALA A 410 19.52 -14.23 -27.12
C ALA A 410 18.77 -15.39 -27.84
N GLY A 411 18.81 -15.45 -29.19
CA GLY A 411 18.22 -16.53 -29.98
C GLY A 411 16.77 -16.30 -30.38
N PHE A 412 16.23 -15.09 -30.22
CA PHE A 412 14.92 -14.73 -30.73
C PHE A 412 15.05 -14.33 -32.22
N GLU A 413 13.96 -14.47 -32.96
CA GLU A 413 13.91 -14.16 -34.39
C GLU A 413 12.61 -13.38 -34.74
N TYR A 414 12.65 -12.62 -35.84
CA TYR A 414 11.47 -11.95 -36.37
C TYR A 414 10.89 -12.70 -37.55
N ASN A 415 9.60 -12.99 -37.54
CA ASN A 415 8.91 -13.53 -38.71
C ASN A 415 8.64 -12.43 -39.77
N SER A 416 8.10 -12.83 -40.94
CA SER A 416 7.78 -11.91 -42.03
C SER A 416 6.73 -10.84 -41.69
N ALA A 417 5.97 -11.02 -40.63
CA ALA A 417 4.99 -10.05 -40.13
C ALA A 417 5.59 -9.12 -39.04
N GLY A 418 6.91 -9.19 -38.77
CA GLY A 418 7.58 -8.39 -37.73
C GLY A 418 7.28 -8.84 -36.30
N GLN A 419 6.72 -10.03 -36.10
CA GLN A 419 6.46 -10.58 -34.77
C GLN A 419 7.69 -11.30 -34.25
N LEU A 420 7.99 -11.09 -32.97
CA LEU A 420 9.09 -11.74 -32.29
C LEU A 420 8.72 -13.19 -31.92
N LEU A 421 9.58 -14.12 -32.27
CA LEU A 421 9.49 -15.55 -31.96
C LEU A 421 10.70 -15.97 -31.16
N ASP A 422 10.55 -16.99 -30.30
CA ASP A 422 11.69 -17.66 -29.67
C ASP A 422 12.31 -18.70 -30.65
N ALA A 423 13.39 -19.35 -30.20
CA ALA A 423 14.10 -20.34 -31.02
C ALA A 423 13.25 -21.56 -31.44
N GLU A 424 12.19 -21.84 -30.68
CA GLU A 424 11.22 -22.91 -30.95
C GLU A 424 10.05 -22.44 -31.84
N GLY A 425 10.03 -21.16 -32.24
CA GLY A 425 9.00 -20.56 -33.11
C GLY A 425 7.74 -20.12 -32.34
N ASN A 426 7.78 -20.09 -31.01
CA ASN A 426 6.66 -19.57 -30.23
C ASN A 426 6.63 -18.04 -30.29
N ARG A 427 5.46 -17.47 -30.57
CA ARG A 427 5.29 -16.02 -30.58
C ARG A 427 5.44 -15.45 -29.15
N VAL A 428 6.29 -14.43 -28.99
CA VAL A 428 6.46 -13.76 -27.71
C VAL A 428 5.21 -12.97 -27.37
N ARG A 429 4.49 -13.47 -26.37
CA ARG A 429 3.23 -12.92 -25.87
C ARG A 429 3.09 -13.21 -24.39
N PHE A 430 2.69 -12.19 -23.60
CA PHE A 430 2.43 -12.35 -22.18
C PHE A 430 1.34 -11.38 -21.69
N THR A 431 0.79 -11.70 -20.51
CA THR A 431 -0.20 -10.88 -19.81
C THR A 431 0.51 -9.89 -18.88
N LEU A 432 0.11 -8.62 -18.94
CA LEU A 432 0.55 -7.56 -18.05
C LEU A 432 -0.61 -7.12 -17.15
N ILE A 433 -0.46 -7.23 -15.85
CA ILE A 433 -1.46 -6.84 -14.86
C ILE A 433 -1.06 -5.58 -14.10
N THR A 434 -2.04 -4.84 -13.60
CA THR A 434 -1.89 -3.74 -12.66
C THR A 434 -3.18 -3.55 -11.86
N ASN A 435 -3.19 -2.70 -10.84
CA ASN A 435 -4.42 -2.37 -10.13
C ASN A 435 -5.30 -1.42 -10.94
N ALA A 436 -6.56 -1.80 -11.13
CA ALA A 436 -7.58 -0.97 -11.75
C ALA A 436 -7.88 0.28 -10.88
N GLY A 437 -8.26 1.37 -11.54
CA GLY A 437 -8.60 2.64 -10.89
C GLY A 437 -7.39 3.54 -10.60
N ASN A 438 -6.16 3.04 -10.71
CA ASN A 438 -4.95 3.86 -10.67
C ASN A 438 -4.57 4.32 -12.09
N ARG A 439 -5.00 5.51 -12.45
CA ARG A 439 -4.82 6.07 -13.80
C ARG A 439 -3.37 6.11 -14.27
N ILE A 440 -2.43 6.45 -13.39
CA ILE A 440 -1.00 6.49 -13.73
C ILE A 440 -0.50 5.11 -14.12
N ARG A 441 -0.77 4.09 -13.29
CA ARG A 441 -0.33 2.72 -13.60
C ARG A 441 -1.03 2.13 -14.83
N GLU A 442 -2.29 2.46 -15.06
CA GLU A 442 -3.01 2.06 -16.27
C GLU A 442 -2.42 2.72 -17.53
N SER A 443 -2.03 4.00 -17.43
CA SER A 443 -1.36 4.71 -18.52
C SER A 443 0.04 4.14 -18.80
N ILE A 444 0.81 3.86 -17.75
CA ILE A 444 2.12 3.19 -17.85
C ILE A 444 1.97 1.81 -18.53
N GLY A 445 1.04 0.98 -18.07
CA GLY A 445 0.80 -0.35 -18.66
C GLY A 445 0.39 -0.28 -20.14
N SER A 446 -0.42 0.71 -20.50
CA SER A 446 -0.83 0.97 -21.88
C SER A 446 0.35 1.43 -22.74
N GLN A 447 1.24 2.28 -22.23
CA GLN A 447 2.44 2.70 -22.94
C GLN A 447 3.41 1.52 -23.11
N ILE A 448 3.70 0.75 -22.08
CA ILE A 448 4.56 -0.45 -22.15
C ILE A 448 4.06 -1.41 -23.24
N ARG A 449 2.74 -1.66 -23.30
CA ARG A 449 2.14 -2.46 -24.38
C ARG A 449 2.45 -1.89 -25.75
N ASN A 450 2.35 -0.58 -25.93
CA ASN A 450 2.62 0.08 -27.20
C ASN A 450 4.11 0.04 -27.56
N ASP A 451 4.99 0.34 -26.61
CA ASP A 451 6.44 0.33 -26.77
C ASP A 451 6.94 -1.06 -27.16
N LEU A 452 6.54 -2.10 -26.44
CA LEU A 452 6.93 -3.47 -26.70
C LEU A 452 6.34 -4.03 -28.01
N SER A 453 5.22 -3.48 -28.47
CA SER A 453 4.67 -3.83 -29.79
C SER A 453 5.62 -3.47 -30.94
N GLN A 454 6.44 -2.42 -30.80
CA GLN A 454 7.46 -2.01 -31.77
C GLN A 454 8.63 -3.00 -31.83
N LEU A 455 8.81 -3.81 -30.78
CA LEU A 455 9.74 -4.94 -30.74
C LEU A 455 9.09 -6.26 -31.19
N GLY A 456 7.88 -6.23 -31.77
CA GLY A 456 7.15 -7.42 -32.23
C GLY A 456 6.57 -8.28 -31.09
N ILE A 457 6.57 -7.78 -29.85
CA ILE A 457 6.06 -8.46 -28.66
C ILE A 457 4.59 -8.11 -28.44
N GLN A 458 3.76 -9.11 -28.18
CA GLN A 458 2.35 -8.89 -27.84
C GLN A 458 2.16 -8.86 -26.33
N VAL A 459 1.64 -7.76 -25.81
CA VAL A 459 1.28 -7.60 -24.40
C VAL A 459 -0.24 -7.55 -24.25
N ASP A 460 -0.80 -8.48 -23.49
CA ASP A 460 -2.21 -8.52 -23.14
C ASP A 460 -2.40 -7.78 -21.79
N PHE A 461 -2.73 -6.50 -21.87
CA PHE A 461 -2.84 -5.65 -20.68
C PHE A 461 -4.20 -5.81 -19.98
N GLN A 462 -4.19 -6.13 -18.67
CA GLN A 462 -5.38 -6.45 -17.87
C GLN A 462 -5.32 -5.79 -16.48
N PRO A 463 -5.92 -4.61 -16.28
CA PRO A 463 -6.11 -4.08 -14.93
C PRO A 463 -7.04 -4.96 -14.09
N LEU A 464 -6.70 -5.18 -12.81
CA LEU A 464 -7.46 -6.00 -11.86
C LEU A 464 -7.86 -5.17 -10.65
N ALA A 465 -8.93 -5.53 -9.95
CA ALA A 465 -9.21 -4.99 -8.63
C ALA A 465 -8.01 -5.21 -7.68
N PHE A 466 -7.69 -4.23 -6.84
CA PHE A 466 -6.44 -4.25 -6.04
C PHE A 466 -6.31 -5.53 -5.21
N ASN A 467 -7.37 -5.92 -4.48
CA ASN A 467 -7.31 -7.15 -3.67
C ASN A 467 -7.09 -8.41 -4.51
N ALA A 468 -7.69 -8.50 -5.70
CA ALA A 468 -7.45 -9.62 -6.62
C ALA A 468 -6.03 -9.63 -7.19
N LEU A 469 -5.41 -8.45 -7.33
CA LEU A 469 -4.00 -8.34 -7.70
C LEU A 469 -3.11 -8.85 -6.58
N VAL A 470 -3.33 -8.41 -5.34
CA VAL A 470 -2.58 -8.86 -4.16
C VAL A 470 -2.69 -10.38 -4.01
N ASP A 471 -3.90 -10.95 -4.10
CA ASP A 471 -4.11 -12.41 -4.02
C ASP A 471 -3.30 -13.19 -5.08
N ARG A 472 -3.10 -12.60 -6.27
CA ARG A 472 -2.22 -13.22 -7.28
C ARG A 472 -0.75 -13.14 -6.93
N LEU A 473 -0.31 -12.09 -6.24
CA LEU A 473 1.09 -11.88 -5.88
C LEU A 473 1.51 -12.71 -4.66
N THR A 474 0.60 -12.88 -3.68
CA THR A 474 0.94 -13.50 -2.40
C THR A 474 0.40 -14.92 -2.22
N ASP A 475 -0.76 -15.23 -2.80
CA ASP A 475 -1.44 -16.50 -2.56
C ASP A 475 -1.27 -17.48 -3.73
N SER A 476 -1.83 -17.15 -4.90
CA SER A 476 -1.76 -18.07 -6.04
C SER A 476 -0.40 -18.11 -6.71
N LEU A 477 0.32 -16.99 -6.73
CA LEU A 477 1.58 -16.74 -7.46
C LEU A 477 1.44 -16.92 -8.98
N GLU A 478 0.21 -16.98 -9.51
CA GLU A 478 -0.11 -17.19 -10.92
C GLU A 478 -0.25 -15.85 -11.66
N TRP A 479 0.86 -15.29 -12.08
CA TRP A 479 0.93 -14.06 -12.89
C TRP A 479 2.16 -14.12 -13.80
N GLU A 480 2.23 -13.26 -14.84
CA GLU A 480 3.30 -13.26 -15.83
C GLU A 480 4.15 -11.99 -15.79
N ALA A 481 3.50 -10.85 -15.90
CA ALA A 481 4.14 -9.54 -15.76
C ALA A 481 3.21 -8.58 -15.03
N MET A 482 3.79 -7.61 -14.32
CA MET A 482 3.03 -6.60 -13.59
C MET A 482 3.65 -5.21 -13.70
N VAL A 483 2.80 -4.18 -13.60
CA VAL A 483 3.18 -2.82 -13.22
C VAL A 483 2.63 -2.57 -11.82
N LEU A 484 3.52 -2.26 -10.89
CA LEU A 484 3.17 -1.99 -9.50
C LEU A 484 4.11 -0.92 -8.93
N GLY A 485 3.89 -0.53 -7.69
CA GLY A 485 4.79 0.33 -6.92
C GLY A 485 4.81 -0.13 -5.49
N LEU A 486 5.94 0.07 -4.85
CA LEU A 486 6.13 -0.13 -3.42
C LEU A 486 6.33 1.22 -2.74
N THR A 487 5.93 1.30 -1.49
CA THR A 487 6.29 2.43 -0.62
C THR A 487 7.79 2.35 -0.31
N GLY A 488 8.41 3.49 -0.06
CA GLY A 488 9.82 3.56 0.28
C GLY A 488 10.03 4.34 1.57
N GLY A 489 11.26 4.34 2.04
CA GLY A 489 11.72 5.07 3.21
C GLY A 489 13.18 5.48 3.07
N THR A 490 13.72 6.13 4.10
CA THR A 490 15.13 6.53 4.14
C THR A 490 16.06 5.34 4.40
N GLU A 491 15.58 4.32 5.13
CA GLU A 491 16.33 3.13 5.50
C GLU A 491 16.02 1.97 4.55
N PRO A 492 17.00 1.47 3.77
CA PRO A 492 16.76 0.40 2.79
C PRO A 492 16.34 -0.93 3.42
N ASN A 493 16.77 -1.21 4.66
CA ASN A 493 16.38 -2.44 5.36
C ASN A 493 14.87 -2.57 5.56
N GLY A 494 14.10 -1.47 5.51
CA GLY A 494 12.64 -1.53 5.43
C GLY A 494 12.11 -2.31 4.24
N GLY A 495 12.92 -2.51 3.19
CA GLY A 495 12.64 -3.35 2.03
C GLY A 495 13.20 -4.78 2.12
N ALA A 496 13.68 -5.23 3.28
CA ALA A 496 14.25 -6.58 3.45
C ALA A 496 13.28 -7.69 3.02
N ASN A 497 11.99 -7.51 3.28
CA ASN A 497 10.92 -8.43 2.85
C ASN A 497 10.79 -8.60 1.32
N VAL A 498 11.36 -7.69 0.54
CA VAL A 498 11.43 -7.77 -0.94
C VAL A 498 12.69 -8.51 -1.38
N TRP A 499 13.80 -8.38 -0.64
CA TRP A 499 15.12 -8.81 -1.09
C TRP A 499 15.62 -10.08 -0.44
N LEU A 500 15.16 -10.43 0.77
CA LEU A 500 15.43 -11.74 1.38
C LEU A 500 14.73 -12.83 0.58
N LEU A 501 15.39 -13.99 0.41
CA LEU A 501 14.94 -15.10 -0.44
C LEU A 501 13.60 -15.72 0.00
N ASP A 502 13.32 -15.68 1.28
CA ASP A 502 12.09 -16.12 1.92
C ASP A 502 11.23 -14.93 2.41
N GLY A 503 11.55 -13.72 1.92
CA GLY A 503 10.83 -12.50 2.25
C GLY A 503 9.39 -12.54 1.73
N ALA A 504 8.46 -12.01 2.52
CA ALA A 504 7.03 -12.11 2.24
C ALA A 504 6.58 -11.33 0.97
N LEU A 505 7.42 -10.42 0.45
CA LEU A 505 7.19 -9.66 -0.78
C LEU A 505 8.30 -9.85 -1.83
N HIS A 506 9.00 -10.98 -1.82
CA HIS A 506 9.98 -11.36 -2.85
C HIS A 506 9.27 -11.69 -4.19
N ALA A 507 8.42 -10.79 -4.64
CA ALA A 507 7.35 -11.01 -5.60
C ALA A 507 7.83 -11.62 -6.94
N PHE A 508 9.01 -11.21 -7.45
CA PHE A 508 9.52 -11.71 -8.74
C PHE A 508 9.91 -13.19 -8.71
N ASN A 509 10.22 -13.76 -7.52
CA ASN A 509 10.53 -15.18 -7.32
C ASN A 509 10.03 -15.66 -5.95
N GLN A 510 8.77 -15.37 -5.62
CA GLN A 510 8.17 -15.65 -4.32
C GLN A 510 8.16 -17.14 -4.01
N ASN A 511 8.62 -17.52 -2.82
CA ASN A 511 8.44 -18.88 -2.30
C ASN A 511 7.07 -19.05 -1.63
N ALA A 512 6.69 -20.29 -1.29
CA ALA A 512 5.47 -20.57 -0.52
C ALA A 512 5.56 -19.91 0.85
N GLY A 513 4.54 -19.14 1.20
CA GLY A 513 4.40 -18.56 2.52
C GLY A 513 4.00 -19.58 3.59
N PRO A 514 4.07 -19.21 4.88
CA PRO A 514 3.61 -20.06 5.97
C PRO A 514 2.15 -20.50 5.77
N GLY A 515 1.91 -21.81 5.88
CA GLY A 515 0.58 -22.40 5.70
C GLY A 515 0.12 -22.60 4.28
N GLN A 516 0.91 -22.20 3.27
CA GLN A 516 0.63 -22.50 1.86
C GLN A 516 1.21 -23.85 1.44
N ASP A 517 0.63 -24.44 0.39
CA ASP A 517 1.19 -25.65 -0.23
C ASP A 517 2.62 -25.37 -0.72
N PRO A 518 3.59 -26.26 -0.43
CA PRO A 518 4.99 -26.07 -0.81
C PRO A 518 5.14 -25.99 -2.34
N LEU A 519 6.12 -25.25 -2.78
CA LEU A 519 6.51 -25.16 -4.19
C LEU A 519 7.52 -26.25 -4.54
N GLU A 520 7.27 -26.93 -5.65
CA GLU A 520 8.16 -27.96 -6.20
C GLU A 520 9.15 -27.30 -7.17
N GLY A 521 10.46 -27.49 -6.96
CA GLY A 521 11.51 -26.98 -7.85
C GLY A 521 11.74 -25.47 -7.75
N TRP A 522 11.41 -24.85 -6.62
CA TRP A 522 11.77 -23.45 -6.39
C TRP A 522 13.30 -23.31 -6.19
N GLU A 523 13.89 -22.36 -6.87
CA GLU A 523 15.32 -22.06 -6.81
C GLU A 523 15.55 -20.55 -6.89
N ALA A 524 16.50 -20.04 -6.09
CA ALA A 524 17.00 -18.69 -6.21
C ALA A 524 18.26 -18.65 -7.08
N ALA A 525 18.43 -17.63 -7.91
CA ALA A 525 19.66 -17.42 -8.66
C ALA A 525 20.80 -16.87 -7.76
N ASP A 526 22.07 -16.98 -8.21
CA ASP A 526 23.21 -16.52 -7.43
C ASP A 526 23.16 -15.03 -7.14
N TRP A 527 22.69 -14.22 -8.09
CA TRP A 527 22.54 -12.78 -7.89
C TRP A 527 21.42 -12.43 -6.86
N GLU A 528 20.36 -13.22 -6.78
CA GLU A 528 19.30 -13.09 -5.75
C GLU A 528 19.89 -13.34 -4.37
N ARG A 529 20.67 -14.45 -4.24
CA ARG A 529 21.39 -14.78 -2.99
C ARG A 529 22.34 -13.66 -2.59
N ARG A 530 23.11 -13.13 -3.56
CA ARG A 530 24.06 -12.04 -3.26
C ARG A 530 23.36 -10.77 -2.79
N ILE A 531 22.20 -10.40 -3.39
CA ILE A 531 21.42 -9.25 -2.91
C ILE A 531 20.91 -9.50 -1.49
N ALA A 532 20.40 -10.70 -1.21
CA ALA A 532 19.94 -11.06 0.13
C ALA A 532 21.08 -10.97 1.16
N ASP A 533 22.26 -11.50 0.83
CA ASP A 533 23.45 -11.42 1.69
C ASP A 533 23.87 -9.96 1.95
N LEU A 534 23.86 -9.12 0.91
CA LEU A 534 24.18 -7.69 1.03
C LEU A 534 23.20 -6.94 1.94
N TYR A 535 21.91 -7.26 1.90
CA TYR A 535 20.92 -6.68 2.82
C TYR A 535 21.21 -7.08 4.27
N ILE A 536 21.60 -8.35 4.49
CA ILE A 536 21.98 -8.84 5.81
C ILE A 536 23.29 -8.16 6.29
N GLU A 537 24.33 -8.14 5.45
CA GLU A 537 25.61 -7.49 5.74
C GLU A 537 25.43 -6.00 6.08
N ALA A 538 24.65 -5.26 5.25
CA ALA A 538 24.38 -3.85 5.46
C ALA A 538 23.58 -3.55 6.73
N ALA A 539 22.68 -4.44 7.12
CA ALA A 539 21.92 -4.29 8.36
C ALA A 539 22.79 -4.49 9.62
N GLN A 540 23.86 -5.31 9.51
CA GLN A 540 24.81 -5.57 10.61
C GLN A 540 25.92 -4.52 10.71
N GLU A 541 26.20 -3.80 9.61
CA GLU A 541 27.22 -2.77 9.55
C GLU A 541 26.74 -1.49 10.22
N ILE A 542 27.55 -0.91 11.10
CA ILE A 542 27.25 0.34 11.81
C ILE A 542 27.85 1.56 11.11
N ASP A 543 28.98 1.37 10.42
CA ASP A 543 29.62 2.43 9.64
C ASP A 543 28.77 2.78 8.43
N GLU A 544 28.28 4.02 8.36
CA GLU A 544 27.35 4.47 7.33
C GLU A 544 27.97 4.47 5.92
N ASP A 545 29.26 4.82 5.80
CA ASP A 545 29.95 4.80 4.50
C ASP A 545 30.06 3.36 3.99
N ARG A 546 30.35 2.42 4.89
CA ARG A 546 30.40 1.00 4.54
C ARG A 546 29.02 0.45 4.19
N ARG A 547 27.99 0.83 4.93
CA ARG A 547 26.58 0.49 4.61
C ARG A 547 26.20 1.02 3.23
N PHE A 548 26.59 2.27 2.92
CA PHE A 548 26.33 2.85 1.60
C PHE A 548 26.95 2.01 0.47
N GLU A 549 28.21 1.57 0.61
CA GLU A 549 28.87 0.72 -0.41
C GLU A 549 28.14 -0.62 -0.60
N LEU A 550 27.68 -1.26 0.48
CA LEU A 550 26.92 -2.50 0.41
C LEU A 550 25.57 -2.29 -0.32
N TYR A 551 24.84 -1.24 0.02
CA TYR A 551 23.58 -0.91 -0.67
C TYR A 551 23.81 -0.43 -2.11
N LYS A 552 24.95 0.17 -2.43
CA LYS A 552 25.32 0.50 -3.81
C LYS A 552 25.51 -0.77 -4.65
N GLU A 553 26.14 -1.81 -4.11
CA GLU A 553 26.28 -3.10 -4.79
C GLU A 553 24.90 -3.73 -5.07
N THR A 554 23.94 -3.63 -4.14
CA THR A 554 22.56 -4.10 -4.40
C THR A 554 21.92 -3.38 -5.57
N GLN A 555 22.10 -2.05 -5.66
CA GLN A 555 21.58 -1.23 -6.75
C GLN A 555 22.23 -1.60 -8.10
N GLN A 556 23.52 -1.91 -8.11
CA GLN A 556 24.23 -2.39 -9.30
C GLN A 556 23.67 -3.74 -9.77
N LEU A 557 23.53 -4.70 -8.87
CA LEU A 557 22.98 -6.03 -9.19
C LEU A 557 21.53 -5.95 -9.67
N THR A 558 20.70 -5.13 -9.04
CA THR A 558 19.30 -4.96 -9.48
C THR A 558 19.21 -4.38 -10.88
N GLN A 559 20.10 -3.47 -11.27
CA GLN A 559 20.16 -2.93 -12.63
C GLN A 559 20.85 -3.87 -13.62
N GLU A 560 21.71 -4.76 -13.19
CA GLU A 560 22.31 -5.76 -14.07
C GLU A 560 21.32 -6.88 -14.41
N TYR A 561 20.63 -7.42 -13.42
CA TYR A 561 19.77 -8.59 -13.57
C TYR A 561 18.28 -8.26 -13.76
N LEU A 562 17.86 -7.04 -13.45
CA LEU A 562 16.50 -6.52 -13.66
C LEU A 562 15.39 -7.44 -13.11
N PRO A 563 15.39 -7.81 -11.82
CA PRO A 563 14.20 -8.41 -11.21
C PRO A 563 13.02 -7.43 -11.28
N PHE A 564 13.31 -6.15 -11.13
CA PHE A 564 12.41 -5.02 -11.36
C PHE A 564 13.01 -4.10 -12.42
N THR A 565 12.24 -3.74 -13.41
CA THR A 565 12.53 -2.67 -14.34
C THR A 565 11.91 -1.39 -13.79
N TYR A 566 12.73 -0.55 -13.13
CA TYR A 566 12.25 0.72 -12.57
C TYR A 566 11.83 1.67 -13.67
N LEU A 567 10.77 2.43 -13.41
CA LEU A 567 10.12 3.27 -14.41
C LEU A 567 10.34 4.76 -14.08
N ILE A 568 9.40 5.36 -13.36
CA ILE A 568 9.44 6.79 -13.04
C ILE A 568 9.33 7.00 -11.54
N ASN A 569 10.23 7.79 -10.98
CA ASN A 569 10.08 8.41 -9.68
C ASN A 569 9.28 9.71 -9.86
N ASN A 570 8.05 9.73 -9.38
CA ASN A 570 7.19 10.90 -9.46
C ASN A 570 7.45 11.88 -8.32
N LEU A 571 7.12 13.15 -8.53
CA LEU A 571 7.13 14.11 -7.44
C LEU A 571 6.01 13.79 -6.44
N SER A 572 6.28 14.00 -5.16
CA SER A 572 5.28 13.94 -4.09
C SER A 572 4.47 15.24 -4.10
N LEU A 573 3.22 15.17 -4.54
CA LEU A 573 2.34 16.32 -4.71
C LEU A 573 1.02 16.06 -3.99
N THR A 574 0.58 17.03 -3.16
CA THR A 574 -0.70 16.95 -2.46
C THR A 574 -1.39 18.31 -2.47
N ALA A 575 -2.67 18.34 -2.81
CA ALA A 575 -3.53 19.49 -2.64
C ALA A 575 -4.26 19.42 -1.30
N VAL A 576 -4.22 20.49 -0.52
CA VAL A 576 -4.83 20.58 0.81
C VAL A 576 -5.71 21.82 0.87
N ARG A 577 -6.95 21.68 1.37
CA ARG A 577 -7.84 22.83 1.63
C ARG A 577 -7.22 23.77 2.65
N ASN A 578 -7.31 25.09 2.43
CA ASN A 578 -6.72 26.07 3.34
C ASN A 578 -7.41 26.12 4.72
N ARG A 579 -8.61 25.53 4.85
CA ARG A 579 -9.26 25.33 6.14
C ARG A 579 -8.50 24.33 7.04
N VAL A 580 -7.63 23.48 6.47
CA VAL A 580 -6.74 22.59 7.21
C VAL A 580 -5.46 23.36 7.51
N GLN A 581 -5.21 23.61 8.78
CA GLN A 581 -4.08 24.39 9.25
C GLN A 581 -2.98 23.50 9.84
N ASN A 582 -1.79 24.05 10.02
CA ASN A 582 -0.60 23.39 10.59
C ASN A 582 -0.03 22.26 9.74
N VAL A 583 -0.30 22.25 8.43
CA VAL A 583 0.23 21.26 7.50
C VAL A 583 1.73 21.48 7.28
N GLN A 584 2.53 20.46 7.63
CA GLN A 584 3.96 20.39 7.33
C GLN A 584 4.18 19.31 6.27
N TYR A 585 4.41 19.69 5.02
CA TYR A 585 4.46 18.76 3.90
C TYR A 585 5.88 18.47 3.43
N THR A 586 6.23 17.20 3.35
CA THR A 586 7.48 16.70 2.76
C THR A 586 7.21 15.44 1.92
N ALA A 587 8.17 15.04 1.09
CA ALA A 587 8.06 13.77 0.36
C ALA A 587 8.10 12.55 1.29
N LEU A 588 8.78 12.65 2.44
CA LEU A 588 8.92 11.60 3.42
C LEU A 588 7.65 11.47 4.29
N GLY A 589 7.23 12.57 4.92
CA GLY A 589 6.12 12.55 5.87
C GLY A 589 4.75 12.64 5.22
N GLY A 590 4.65 13.20 4.00
CA GLY A 590 3.35 13.52 3.40
C GLY A 590 2.66 14.68 4.15
N ALA A 591 1.34 14.74 4.06
CA ALA A 591 0.53 15.78 4.70
C ALA A 591 -0.07 15.36 6.05
N LEU A 592 0.13 14.12 6.47
CA LEU A 592 -0.55 13.52 7.63
C LEU A 592 0.40 13.04 8.74
N TRP A 593 1.72 13.19 8.57
CA TRP A 593 2.67 12.71 9.56
C TRP A 593 2.52 13.42 10.92
N ASN A 594 2.10 14.69 10.90
CA ASN A 594 1.80 15.47 12.09
C ASN A 594 0.28 15.65 12.29
N ILE A 595 -0.53 14.62 11.99
CA ILE A 595 -2.01 14.69 12.03
C ILE A 595 -2.55 15.11 13.42
N HIS A 596 -1.80 14.84 14.49
CA HIS A 596 -2.14 15.24 15.84
C HIS A 596 -2.13 16.77 16.04
N GLU A 597 -1.39 17.52 15.20
CA GLU A 597 -1.29 18.98 15.23
C GLU A 597 -2.26 19.68 14.25
N LEU A 598 -2.87 18.93 13.32
CA LEU A 598 -3.75 19.53 12.32
C LEU A 598 -5.02 20.07 12.99
N THR A 599 -5.42 21.27 12.54
CA THR A 599 -6.70 21.89 12.91
C THR A 599 -7.53 22.16 11.66
N VAL A 600 -8.84 22.29 11.84
CA VAL A 600 -9.79 22.63 10.77
C VAL A 600 -10.65 23.79 11.24
N GLU A 601 -10.63 24.89 10.45
CA GLU A 601 -11.43 26.10 10.67
C GLU A 601 -12.81 26.04 9.97
#